data_9e622b0f15b7be109dd7cf2cac971ed0
#
_entry.id   9e622b0f15b7be109dd7cf2cac971ed0
#
_cell.length_a   1.000
_cell.length_b   1.000
_cell.length_c   1.000
_cell.angle_alpha   90.00
_cell.angle_beta   90.00
_cell.angle_gamma   90.00
#
_symmetry.space_group_name_H-M   'P 1'
#
loop_
_entity.id
_entity.type
_entity.pdbx_description
1 polymer ?
#
loop_
_entity_poly.entity_id
_entity_poly.type
_entity_poly.pdbx_seq_one_letter_code
_entity_poly.pdbx_strand_id
1 'polypeptide(L)'
;MSSEFKRGSIVKNLFKLAPLILLFLSVLNEIDLNYLEIFSLNFTFILVFYWSLRQSELMGYGYIFVAGLINDVAIGFPMGISSFNYLLICGFAAYLKTITLRPNMVKDWFFFLFTILTVNSISYGVLNIFFSIDLNYKNLFFNIFFTFIFYIIFANLFLFYQNRLLKESND
;
A
#
# COMPACT_ATOMS: atom_id res chain seq x y z
N MET A 1 -12.23 -23.89 -29.79
CA MET A 1 -13.20 -23.12 -29.03
C MET A 1 -13.03 -23.24 -27.49
N SER A 2 -12.67 -24.40 -26.91
CA SER A 2 -12.48 -24.55 -25.46
C SER A 2 -11.18 -23.93 -24.90
N SER A 3 -10.12 -23.84 -25.68
CA SER A 3 -8.81 -23.32 -25.25
C SER A 3 -8.77 -21.78 -25.16
N GLU A 4 -9.48 -21.08 -26.01
CA GLU A 4 -9.56 -19.61 -25.96
C GLU A 4 -10.42 -19.13 -24.81
N PHE A 5 -11.52 -19.81 -24.50
CA PHE A 5 -12.38 -19.51 -23.35
C PHE A 5 -11.64 -19.71 -22.02
N LYS A 6 -10.83 -20.76 -21.93
CA LYS A 6 -9.98 -21.02 -20.75
C LYS A 6 -8.87 -19.95 -20.59
N ARG A 7 -8.29 -19.49 -21.70
CA ARG A 7 -7.24 -18.45 -21.70
C ARG A 7 -7.79 -17.09 -21.25
N GLY A 8 -8.98 -16.70 -21.69
CA GLY A 8 -9.66 -15.49 -21.25
C GLY A 8 -10.00 -15.49 -19.76
N SER A 9 -10.45 -16.63 -19.22
CA SER A 9 -10.74 -16.78 -17.79
C SER A 9 -9.48 -16.69 -16.91
N ILE A 10 -8.36 -17.29 -17.35
CA ILE A 10 -7.08 -17.23 -16.62
C ILE A 10 -6.54 -15.80 -16.61
N VAL A 11 -6.54 -15.12 -17.73
CA VAL A 11 -6.10 -13.71 -17.82
C VAL A 11 -6.95 -12.81 -16.92
N LYS A 12 -8.28 -13.00 -16.91
CA LYS A 12 -9.21 -12.24 -16.07
C LYS A 12 -8.94 -12.45 -14.56
N ASN A 13 -8.62 -13.68 -14.16
CA ASN A 13 -8.26 -13.99 -12.78
C ASN A 13 -6.87 -13.45 -12.41
N LEU A 14 -5.91 -13.46 -13.32
CA LEU A 14 -4.57 -12.89 -13.12
C LEU A 14 -4.65 -11.37 -12.91
N PHE A 15 -5.48 -10.69 -13.69
CA PHE A 15 -5.70 -9.26 -13.52
C PHE A 15 -6.35 -8.91 -12.18
N LYS A 16 -7.26 -9.75 -11.67
CA LYS A 16 -7.82 -9.55 -10.33
C LYS A 16 -6.79 -9.72 -9.22
N LEU A 17 -5.80 -10.58 -9.40
CA LEU A 17 -4.71 -10.81 -8.45
C LEU A 17 -3.55 -9.80 -8.58
N ALA A 18 -3.56 -8.94 -9.60
CA ALA A 18 -2.48 -7.97 -9.83
C ALA A 18 -2.18 -7.06 -8.61
N PRO A 19 -3.15 -6.55 -7.85
CA PRO A 19 -2.86 -5.76 -6.65
C PRO A 19 -2.06 -6.54 -5.60
N LEU A 20 -2.38 -7.81 -5.44
CA LEU A 20 -1.70 -8.69 -4.49
C LEU A 20 -0.27 -9.01 -4.97
N ILE A 21 -0.10 -9.26 -6.26
CA ILE A 21 1.22 -9.47 -6.87
C ILE A 21 2.07 -8.21 -6.73
N LEU A 22 1.49 -7.03 -7.00
CA LEU A 22 2.17 -5.75 -6.81
C LEU A 22 2.57 -5.51 -5.36
N LEU A 23 1.75 -5.93 -4.38
CA LEU A 23 2.07 -5.82 -2.97
C LEU A 23 3.35 -6.60 -2.64
N PHE A 24 3.43 -7.86 -3.02
CA PHE A 24 4.63 -8.67 -2.77
C PHE A 24 5.85 -8.19 -3.56
N LEU A 25 5.66 -7.74 -4.80
CA LEU A 25 6.75 -7.15 -5.58
C LEU A 25 7.26 -5.84 -4.97
N SER A 26 6.37 -4.98 -4.45
CA SER A 26 6.77 -3.73 -3.81
C SER A 26 7.62 -3.96 -2.56
N VAL A 27 7.23 -4.95 -1.76
CA VAL A 27 7.99 -5.34 -0.56
C VAL A 27 9.39 -5.85 -0.93
N LEU A 28 9.51 -6.68 -1.95
CA LEU A 28 10.81 -7.19 -2.40
C LEU A 28 11.70 -6.10 -3.02
N ASN A 29 11.10 -5.04 -3.56
CA ASN A 29 11.83 -3.96 -4.23
C ASN A 29 12.21 -2.80 -3.30
N GLU A 30 11.70 -2.74 -2.07
CA GLU A 30 12.11 -1.72 -1.08
C GLU A 30 13.60 -1.79 -0.71
N ILE A 31 14.24 -2.93 -0.97
CA ILE A 31 15.67 -3.14 -0.75
C ILE A 31 16.53 -2.23 -1.65
N ASP A 32 16.06 -1.92 -2.87
CA ASP A 32 16.89 -1.26 -3.90
C ASP A 32 16.57 0.23 -4.14
N LEU A 33 15.39 0.72 -3.76
CA LEU A 33 15.01 2.12 -4.00
C LEU A 33 15.67 3.12 -3.05
N ASN A 34 16.34 2.65 -2.01
CA ASN A 34 17.08 3.48 -1.05
C ASN A 34 18.45 3.98 -1.58
N TYR A 35 18.84 3.70 -2.83
CA TYR A 35 20.07 4.22 -3.43
C TYR A 35 20.08 5.75 -3.61
N LEU A 36 18.93 6.38 -3.60
CA LEU A 36 18.82 7.84 -3.58
C LEU A 36 18.42 8.27 -2.16
N GLU A 37 19.37 8.60 -1.32
CA GLU A 37 19.17 9.05 0.07
C GLU A 37 18.12 10.18 0.23
N ILE A 38 17.78 10.87 -0.85
CA ILE A 38 16.86 12.01 -0.89
C ILE A 38 15.46 11.60 -1.38
N PHE A 39 15.35 10.55 -2.22
CA PHE A 39 14.07 10.10 -2.81
C PHE A 39 13.59 8.80 -2.16
N SER A 40 13.19 8.87 -0.91
CA SER A 40 12.55 7.74 -0.23
C SER A 40 11.04 7.83 -0.43
N LEU A 41 10.46 6.87 -1.19
CA LEU A 41 9.04 6.75 -1.44
C LEU A 41 8.52 5.43 -0.86
N ASN A 42 7.53 5.49 0.02
CA ASN A 42 6.89 4.28 0.52
C ASN A 42 5.70 3.87 -0.38
N PHE A 43 6.03 3.21 -1.49
CA PHE A 43 5.05 2.76 -2.47
C PHE A 43 4.06 1.74 -1.89
N THR A 44 4.52 0.88 -0.98
CA THR A 44 3.69 -0.12 -0.31
C THR A 44 2.58 0.51 0.50
N PHE A 45 2.83 1.64 1.19
CA PHE A 45 1.81 2.38 1.93
C PHE A 45 0.71 2.91 1.01
N ILE A 46 1.09 3.47 -0.15
CA ILE A 46 0.14 3.95 -1.17
C ILE A 46 -0.74 2.81 -1.66
N LEU A 47 -0.12 1.68 -1.99
CA LEU A 47 -0.78 0.51 -2.52
C LEU A 47 -1.75 -0.09 -1.51
N VAL A 48 -1.29 -0.33 -0.27
CA VAL A 48 -2.12 -0.88 0.81
C VAL A 48 -3.31 0.03 1.10
N PHE A 49 -3.09 1.35 1.23
CA PHE A 49 -4.18 2.29 1.51
C PHE A 49 -5.21 2.32 0.39
N TYR A 50 -4.78 2.50 -0.87
CA TYR A 50 -5.68 2.61 -2.02
C TYR A 50 -6.56 1.37 -2.20
N TRP A 51 -5.95 0.20 -2.20
CA TRP A 51 -6.69 -1.05 -2.44
C TRP A 51 -7.55 -1.46 -1.24
N SER A 52 -7.11 -1.21 0.00
CA SER A 52 -7.94 -1.43 1.19
C SER A 52 -9.17 -0.51 1.18
N LEU A 53 -9.02 0.71 0.67
CA LEU A 53 -10.14 1.65 0.54
C LEU A 53 -11.12 1.22 -0.56
N ARG A 54 -10.63 0.78 -1.73
CA ARG A 54 -11.44 0.51 -2.91
C ARG A 54 -11.93 -0.93 -3.01
N GLN A 55 -11.09 -1.89 -2.72
CA GLN A 55 -11.35 -3.33 -2.89
C GLN A 55 -10.73 -4.15 -1.74
N SER A 56 -11.22 -3.95 -0.53
CA SER A 56 -10.75 -4.65 0.67
C SER A 56 -10.85 -6.18 0.59
N GLU A 57 -11.74 -6.71 -0.26
CA GLU A 57 -11.90 -8.15 -0.47
C GLU A 57 -10.71 -8.81 -1.18
N LEU A 58 -10.03 -8.07 -2.06
CA LEU A 58 -8.86 -8.59 -2.81
C LEU A 58 -7.59 -8.59 -1.96
N MET A 59 -7.48 -7.62 -1.05
CA MET A 59 -6.37 -7.52 -0.11
C MET A 59 -6.81 -8.00 1.27
N GLY A 60 -6.92 -9.31 1.45
CA GLY A 60 -7.21 -9.89 2.77
C GLY A 60 -6.14 -9.48 3.79
N TYR A 61 -6.56 -9.16 5.01
CA TYR A 61 -5.65 -8.75 6.10
C TYR A 61 -4.50 -9.73 6.33
N GLY A 62 -4.72 -11.03 6.07
CA GLY A 62 -3.69 -12.06 6.17
C GLY A 62 -2.54 -11.87 5.17
N TYR A 63 -2.84 -11.53 3.91
CA TYR A 63 -1.82 -11.28 2.90
C TYR A 63 -1.01 -10.01 3.22
N ILE A 64 -1.67 -8.98 3.71
CA ILE A 64 -1.04 -7.72 4.12
C ILE A 64 -0.12 -7.95 5.33
N PHE A 65 -0.56 -8.75 6.29
CA PHE A 65 0.25 -9.14 7.44
C PHE A 65 1.51 -9.91 7.02
N VAL A 66 1.36 -10.92 6.15
CA VAL A 66 2.50 -11.71 5.64
C VAL A 66 3.45 -10.83 4.82
N ALA A 67 2.93 -9.95 3.97
CA ALA A 67 3.76 -9.01 3.23
C ALA A 67 4.59 -8.12 4.16
N GLY A 68 4.01 -7.64 5.27
CA GLY A 68 4.72 -6.88 6.28
C GLY A 68 5.81 -7.67 6.99
N LEU A 69 5.58 -8.95 7.30
CA LEU A 69 6.64 -9.81 7.88
C LEU A 69 7.81 -10.00 6.91
N ILE A 70 7.51 -10.21 5.63
CA ILE A 70 8.56 -10.33 4.60
C ILE A 70 9.35 -9.02 4.51
N ASN A 71 8.67 -7.87 4.58
CA ASN A 71 9.31 -6.57 4.58
C ASN A 71 10.26 -6.38 5.76
N ASP A 72 9.84 -6.76 6.98
CA ASP A 72 10.68 -6.65 8.17
C ASP A 72 11.97 -7.48 8.03
N VAL A 73 11.86 -8.70 7.48
CA VAL A 73 13.03 -9.54 7.20
C VAL A 73 13.95 -8.91 6.13
N ALA A 74 13.34 -8.32 5.09
CA ALA A 74 14.07 -7.73 3.97
C ALA A 74 14.88 -6.48 4.39
N ILE A 75 14.29 -5.64 5.26
CA ILE A 75 14.91 -4.39 5.73
C ILE A 75 15.78 -4.60 6.98
N GLY A 76 15.65 -5.75 7.65
CA GLY A 76 16.33 -6.03 8.92
C GLY A 76 15.70 -5.32 10.12
N PHE A 77 14.41 -5.01 10.04
CA PHE A 77 13.66 -4.46 11.16
C PHE A 77 13.16 -5.54 12.12
N PRO A 78 12.82 -5.16 13.37
CA PRO A 78 12.19 -6.09 14.31
C PRO A 78 10.89 -6.65 13.69
N MET A 79 10.74 -7.97 13.73
CA MET A 79 9.59 -8.66 13.13
C MET A 79 8.27 -8.13 13.68
N GLY A 80 7.33 -7.79 12.79
CA GLY A 80 5.99 -7.33 13.11
C GLY A 80 5.76 -5.83 12.98
N ILE A 81 6.81 -5.01 12.89
CA ILE A 81 6.67 -3.55 12.77
C ILE A 81 5.99 -3.16 11.46
N SER A 82 6.49 -3.64 10.32
CA SER A 82 5.86 -3.36 9.02
C SER A 82 4.48 -3.99 8.91
N SER A 83 4.29 -5.20 9.44
CA SER A 83 2.96 -5.84 9.48
C SER A 83 1.96 -5.00 10.28
N PHE A 84 2.37 -4.49 11.43
CA PHE A 84 1.55 -3.62 12.26
C PHE A 84 1.20 -2.32 11.51
N ASN A 85 2.19 -1.69 10.86
CA ASN A 85 1.98 -0.48 10.06
C ASN A 85 0.98 -0.70 8.93
N TYR A 86 1.13 -1.78 8.17
CA TYR A 86 0.24 -2.08 7.05
C TYR A 86 -1.19 -2.37 7.54
N LEU A 87 -1.36 -3.07 8.66
CA LEU A 87 -2.67 -3.29 9.27
C LEU A 87 -3.30 -2.00 9.80
N LEU A 88 -2.51 -1.09 10.38
CA LEU A 88 -3.00 0.23 10.78
C LEU A 88 -3.50 1.03 9.57
N ILE A 89 -2.74 1.04 8.46
CA ILE A 89 -3.17 1.70 7.22
C ILE A 89 -4.49 1.11 6.71
N CYS A 90 -4.64 -0.22 6.76
CA CYS A 90 -5.91 -0.88 6.41
C CYS A 90 -7.05 -0.45 7.33
N GLY A 91 -6.80 -0.35 8.63
CA GLY A 91 -7.80 0.12 9.61
C GLY A 91 -8.27 1.55 9.31
N PHE A 92 -7.34 2.46 9.03
CA PHE A 92 -7.67 3.84 8.63
C PHE A 92 -8.42 3.89 7.30
N ALA A 93 -8.01 3.09 6.30
CA ALA A 93 -8.71 3.01 5.02
C ALA A 93 -10.13 2.46 5.18
N ALA A 94 -10.32 1.42 6.01
CA ALA A 94 -11.63 0.86 6.32
C ALA A 94 -12.50 1.89 7.04
N TYR A 95 -11.96 2.63 8.00
CA TYR A 95 -12.66 3.71 8.68
C TYR A 95 -13.10 4.80 7.71
N LEU A 96 -12.22 5.26 6.81
CA LEU A 96 -12.57 6.24 5.79
C LEU A 96 -13.72 5.73 4.88
N LYS A 97 -13.68 4.46 4.52
CA LYS A 97 -14.72 3.81 3.70
C LYS A 97 -16.09 3.87 4.39
N THR A 98 -16.15 3.72 5.71
CA THR A 98 -17.42 3.76 6.46
C THR A 98 -18.02 5.16 6.58
N ILE A 99 -17.17 6.19 6.70
CA ILE A 99 -17.63 7.59 6.86
C ILE A 99 -17.85 8.33 5.55
N THR A 100 -17.39 7.76 4.42
CA THR A 100 -17.47 8.41 3.11
C THR A 100 -18.51 7.75 2.23
N LEU A 101 -19.66 8.38 2.07
CA LEU A 101 -20.74 7.89 1.21
C LEU A 101 -20.43 7.98 -0.29
N ARG A 102 -19.63 8.96 -0.70
CA ARG A 102 -19.20 9.15 -2.09
C ARG A 102 -17.69 9.23 -2.19
N PRO A 103 -17.07 8.42 -3.05
CA PRO A 103 -15.65 8.48 -3.30
C PRO A 103 -15.23 9.86 -3.79
N ASN A 104 -14.25 10.46 -3.11
CA ASN A 104 -13.68 11.76 -3.50
C ASN A 104 -12.16 11.69 -3.37
N MET A 105 -11.46 11.75 -4.49
CA MET A 105 -10.00 11.68 -4.57
C MET A 105 -9.28 12.67 -3.65
N VAL A 106 -9.81 13.91 -3.54
CA VAL A 106 -9.21 14.94 -2.71
C VAL A 106 -9.32 14.60 -1.22
N LYS A 107 -10.50 14.10 -0.78
CA LYS A 107 -10.68 13.64 0.60
C LYS A 107 -9.79 12.44 0.91
N ASP A 108 -9.72 11.48 0.00
CA ASP A 108 -8.87 10.29 0.12
C ASP A 108 -7.40 10.70 0.27
N TRP A 109 -6.95 11.69 -0.49
CA TRP A 109 -5.59 12.22 -0.46
C TRP A 109 -5.22 12.86 0.89
N PHE A 110 -6.06 13.78 1.38
CA PHE A 110 -5.81 14.40 2.69
C PHE A 110 -5.91 13.40 3.85
N PHE A 111 -6.84 12.46 3.76
CA PHE A 111 -6.95 11.42 4.77
C PHE A 111 -5.74 10.47 4.74
N PHE A 112 -5.20 10.19 3.56
CA PHE A 112 -3.95 9.44 3.41
C PHE A 112 -2.78 10.15 4.10
N LEU A 113 -2.66 11.49 3.97
CA LEU A 113 -1.65 12.26 4.69
C LEU A 113 -1.77 12.06 6.20
N PHE A 114 -2.98 12.21 6.74
CA PHE A 114 -3.23 11.97 8.16
C PHE A 114 -2.84 10.55 8.57
N THR A 115 -3.18 9.56 7.75
CA THR A 115 -2.85 8.15 7.99
C THR A 115 -1.35 7.92 8.05
N ILE A 116 -0.60 8.38 7.05
CA ILE A 116 0.86 8.16 7.02
C ILE A 116 1.60 8.90 8.14
N LEU A 117 1.15 10.10 8.50
CA LEU A 117 1.69 10.84 9.65
C LEU A 117 1.48 10.05 10.95
N THR A 118 0.27 9.56 11.18
CA THR A 118 -0.08 8.81 12.39
C THR A 118 0.69 7.49 12.45
N VAL A 119 0.69 6.72 11.38
CA VAL A 119 1.38 5.42 11.32
C VAL A 119 2.88 5.57 11.52
N ASN A 120 3.52 6.52 10.82
CA ASN A 120 4.96 6.75 10.98
C ASN A 120 5.30 7.26 12.39
N SER A 121 4.45 8.12 13.00
CA SER A 121 4.67 8.58 14.38
C SER A 121 4.59 7.44 15.39
N ILE A 122 3.62 6.54 15.25
CA ILE A 122 3.49 5.36 16.11
C ILE A 122 4.68 4.44 15.94
N SER A 123 5.06 4.13 14.68
CA SER A 123 6.20 3.26 14.38
C SER A 123 7.50 3.81 14.93
N TYR A 124 7.72 5.12 14.76
CA TYR A 124 8.88 5.80 15.31
C TYR A 124 8.92 5.68 16.84
N GLY A 125 7.78 5.93 17.50
CA GLY A 125 7.69 5.78 18.95
C GLY A 125 8.02 4.37 19.42
N VAL A 126 7.48 3.35 18.75
CA VAL A 126 7.75 1.94 19.05
C VAL A 126 9.22 1.59 18.84
N LEU A 127 9.81 1.97 17.71
CA LEU A 127 11.22 1.68 17.39
C LEU A 127 12.18 2.36 18.37
N ASN A 128 11.91 3.61 18.73
CA ASN A 128 12.75 4.35 19.67
C ASN A 128 12.64 3.80 21.10
N ILE A 129 11.40 3.59 21.61
CA ILE A 129 11.17 3.19 23.02
C ILE A 129 11.58 1.73 23.27
N PHE A 130 11.23 0.81 22.38
CA PHE A 130 11.42 -0.63 22.62
C PHE A 130 12.73 -1.17 22.01
N PHE A 131 13.23 -0.57 20.94
CA PHE A 131 14.40 -1.10 20.22
C PHE A 131 15.59 -0.16 20.23
N SER A 132 15.46 1.06 20.82
CA SER A 132 16.53 2.07 20.87
C SER A 132 17.13 2.36 19.48
N ILE A 133 16.31 2.32 18.43
CA ILE A 133 16.71 2.63 17.06
C ILE A 133 16.49 4.11 16.82
N ASP A 134 17.59 4.84 16.61
CA ASP A 134 17.53 6.26 16.25
C ASP A 134 17.27 6.41 14.76
N LEU A 135 16.13 6.96 14.41
CA LEU A 135 15.78 7.27 13.03
C LEU A 135 16.13 8.73 12.69
N ASN A 136 16.57 8.93 11.44
CA ASN A 136 16.86 10.26 10.94
C ASN A 136 15.54 10.98 10.59
N TYR A 137 15.15 11.97 11.41
CA TYR A 137 13.92 12.76 11.21
C TYR A 137 13.84 13.43 9.84
N LYS A 138 14.99 13.83 9.28
CA LYS A 138 15.06 14.45 7.97
C LYS A 138 14.62 13.47 6.88
N ASN A 139 15.13 12.25 6.91
CA ASN A 139 14.77 11.21 5.95
C ASN A 139 13.29 10.81 6.08
N LEU A 140 12.81 10.71 7.32
CA LEU A 140 11.40 10.42 7.59
C LEU A 140 10.48 11.52 7.03
N PHE A 141 10.83 12.79 7.20
CA PHE A 141 10.07 13.90 6.63
C PHE A 141 10.00 13.84 5.09
N PHE A 142 11.15 13.63 4.43
CA PHE A 142 11.17 13.49 2.98
C PHE A 142 10.38 12.28 2.49
N ASN A 143 10.45 11.14 3.19
CA ASN A 143 9.67 9.96 2.87
C ASN A 143 8.17 10.25 2.91
N ILE A 144 7.68 10.85 3.98
CA ILE A 144 6.26 11.23 4.13
C ILE A 144 5.86 12.20 3.01
N PHE A 145 6.67 13.22 2.76
CA PHE A 145 6.39 14.26 1.77
C PHE A 145 6.29 13.69 0.35
N PHE A 146 7.27 12.89 -0.07
CA PHE A 146 7.23 12.27 -1.40
C PHE A 146 6.09 11.24 -1.50
N THR A 147 5.89 10.41 -0.48
CA THR A 147 4.79 9.43 -0.47
C THR A 147 3.44 10.11 -0.62
N PHE A 148 3.23 11.25 0.04
CA PHE A 148 2.01 12.04 -0.06
C PHE A 148 1.80 12.63 -1.46
N ILE A 149 2.84 13.23 -2.08
CA ILE A 149 2.73 13.80 -3.42
C ILE A 149 2.47 12.70 -4.46
N PHE A 150 3.21 11.63 -4.40
CA PHE A 150 3.08 10.53 -5.36
C PHE A 150 1.78 9.75 -5.22
N TYR A 151 1.10 9.84 -4.08
CA TYR A 151 -0.21 9.19 -3.90
C TYR A 151 -1.19 9.55 -5.03
N ILE A 152 -1.31 10.82 -5.42
CA ILE A 152 -2.22 11.24 -6.49
C ILE A 152 -1.90 10.55 -7.82
N ILE A 153 -0.61 10.46 -8.15
CA ILE A 153 -0.17 9.85 -9.41
C ILE A 153 -0.54 8.37 -9.43
N PHE A 154 -0.18 7.63 -8.39
CA PHE A 154 -0.48 6.20 -8.30
C PHE A 154 -1.98 5.93 -8.15
N ALA A 155 -2.71 6.74 -7.38
CA ALA A 155 -4.16 6.59 -7.24
C ALA A 155 -4.89 6.76 -8.58
N ASN A 156 -4.48 7.72 -9.42
CA ASN A 156 -5.02 7.88 -10.78
C ASN A 156 -4.66 6.69 -11.68
N LEU A 157 -3.45 6.17 -11.57
CA LEU A 157 -2.98 5.01 -12.33
C LEU A 157 -3.78 3.75 -11.95
N PHE A 158 -4.00 3.52 -10.66
CA PHE A 158 -4.81 2.41 -10.16
C PHE A 158 -6.29 2.55 -10.53
N LEU A 159 -6.84 3.77 -10.51
CA LEU A 159 -8.20 4.03 -10.97
C LEU A 159 -8.35 3.72 -12.46
N PHE A 160 -7.41 4.13 -13.29
CA PHE A 160 -7.40 3.81 -14.72
C PHE A 160 -7.37 2.30 -14.96
N TYR A 161 -6.52 1.59 -14.20
CA TYR A 161 -6.43 0.14 -14.23
C TYR A 161 -7.77 -0.52 -13.84
N GLN A 162 -8.36 -0.08 -12.74
CA GLN A 162 -9.65 -0.60 -12.24
C GLN A 162 -10.78 -0.38 -13.25
N ASN A 163 -10.85 0.78 -13.89
CA ASN A 163 -11.86 1.09 -14.91
C ASN A 163 -11.72 0.20 -16.15
N ARG A 164 -10.51 -0.15 -16.55
CA ARG A 164 -10.28 -1.12 -17.63
C ARG A 164 -10.82 -2.51 -17.28
N LEU A 165 -10.54 -2.97 -16.07
CA LEU A 165 -11.04 -4.27 -15.59
C LEU A 165 -12.57 -4.35 -15.58
N LEU A 166 -13.23 -3.28 -15.15
CA LEU A 166 -14.69 -3.22 -15.11
C LEU A 166 -15.29 -3.22 -16.54
N LYS A 167 -14.63 -2.60 -17.50
CA LYS A 167 -15.06 -2.56 -18.90
C LYS A 167 -14.97 -3.94 -19.57
N GLU A 168 -13.85 -4.65 -19.36
CA GLU A 168 -13.67 -6.03 -19.86
C GLU A 168 -14.55 -7.07 -19.14
N SER A 169 -15.14 -6.73 -17.99
CA SER A 169 -16.06 -7.61 -17.26
C SER A 169 -17.50 -7.54 -17.78
N ASN A 170 -17.85 -6.48 -18.52
CA ASN A 170 -19.20 -6.25 -19.06
C ASN A 170 -19.34 -6.62 -20.53
N ASP A 171 -18.22 -6.89 -21.23
CA ASP A 171 -18.16 -7.48 -22.57
C ASP A 171 -17.92 -9.00 -22.47
#